data_7f001df1059490420f8bce70a52a6ed1
#
_entry.id   7f001df1059490420f8bce70a52a6ed1
#
_cell.length_a   1.000
_cell.length_b   1.000
_cell.length_c   1.000
_cell.angle_alpha   90.00
_cell.angle_beta   90.00
_cell.angle_gamma   90.00
#
_symmetry.space_group_name_H-M   'P 1'
#
loop_
_entity.id
_entity.type
_entity.pdbx_description
1 polymer ?
#
loop_
_entity_poly.entity_id
_entity_poly.type
_entity_poly.pdbx_seq_one_letter_code
_entity_poly.pdbx_strand_id
1 'polypeptide(L)'
;MSAVNGNDGDSIIAEERLRPLSRDELERYHRNALVPQVGVVGQQRIRASRVLLVGAGGLGAPAALYLAAAGVGTIGLIDDDDVDVTNLQRQVIHITAAVGRPKVDSAAEAIRALNPDVEVVTHRTRLTADNALGLLRGWDVVIDGTDNFPTRYLVNDAAVLLGLPLVHGAVLGFNGQVGVFDARRGPCYRCLHPTPPPAGSVPSCAEAGVLGVLPGIIGTMQAAEALKLIIGGAEPLLGRLALLDVWGGRLREIPVAKHPACPVCGENPTITALVTEADSCTIPQTPGADAQPHARTAEDDSHRQSEGSRPDSSASPRIQGTGEAPTAESAADTVSAAELRQLLAGAEPPALLDVREEIEVTLEPMEGALHIPLREVVARMDELDVACTTVVVCAAGIRSARAIEALRAAGYTGRLVNLDGGVKAWAAG
;
A
#
# COMPACT_ATOMS: atom_id res chain seq x y z
N MET A 1 21.58 17.50 9.05
CA MET A 1 20.22 16.96 8.82
C MET A 1 20.36 15.46 8.86
N SER A 2 19.72 14.83 9.83
CA SER A 2 19.93 13.42 10.18
C SER A 2 19.73 12.51 8.99
N ALA A 3 20.71 11.62 8.80
CA ALA A 3 20.58 10.48 7.90
C ALA A 3 19.28 9.74 8.24
N VAL A 4 18.38 9.65 7.29
CA VAL A 4 17.23 8.72 7.34
C VAL A 4 17.83 7.33 7.18
N ASN A 5 18.34 6.80 8.27
CA ASN A 5 18.56 5.36 8.39
C ASN A 5 17.20 4.70 8.32
N GLY A 6 17.10 3.73 7.44
CA GLY A 6 15.88 3.16 6.97
C GLY A 6 14.94 2.64 8.07
N ASN A 7 13.75 2.69 7.77
CA ASN A 7 12.59 1.79 7.87
C ASN A 7 12.41 0.84 9.09
N ASP A 8 13.23 0.91 10.14
CA ASP A 8 13.18 -0.08 11.23
C ASP A 8 12.11 0.19 12.30
N GLY A 9 11.44 1.35 12.26
CA GLY A 9 10.67 1.80 13.41
C GLY A 9 9.22 1.32 13.53
N ASP A 10 8.50 0.99 12.43
CA ASP A 10 7.03 0.88 12.47
C ASP A 10 6.42 -0.33 11.74
N SER A 11 7.22 -1.29 11.26
CA SER A 11 6.67 -2.51 10.67
C SER A 11 6.01 -3.40 11.72
N ILE A 12 4.84 -3.97 11.37
CA ILE A 12 4.17 -4.98 12.21
C ILE A 12 4.78 -6.38 12.06
N ILE A 13 5.73 -6.57 11.14
CA ILE A 13 6.39 -7.86 10.90
C ILE A 13 7.70 -7.92 11.68
N ALA A 14 7.81 -8.91 12.54
CA ALA A 14 9.00 -9.16 13.35
C ALA A 14 10.19 -9.60 12.47
N GLU A 15 11.39 -9.05 12.74
CA GLU A 15 12.59 -9.28 11.91
C GLU A 15 13.04 -10.75 11.87
N GLU A 16 12.84 -11.49 12.94
CA GLU A 16 13.15 -12.93 13.00
C GLU A 16 12.35 -13.79 12.02
N ARG A 17 11.28 -13.26 11.47
CA ARG A 17 10.47 -13.91 10.42
C ARG A 17 11.06 -13.72 9.02
N LEU A 18 11.96 -12.77 8.85
CA LEU A 18 12.52 -12.42 7.54
C LEU A 18 13.44 -13.54 7.04
N ARG A 19 13.38 -13.79 5.74
CA ARG A 19 14.24 -14.74 5.03
C ARG A 19 14.75 -14.09 3.74
N PRO A 20 15.95 -14.40 3.29
CA PRO A 20 16.43 -13.96 1.99
C PRO A 20 15.46 -14.36 0.89
N LEU A 21 15.28 -13.47 -0.07
CA LEU A 21 14.49 -13.76 -1.27
C LEU A 21 15.30 -14.63 -2.22
N SER A 22 14.66 -15.58 -2.88
CA SER A 22 15.27 -16.34 -3.97
C SER A 22 15.48 -15.44 -5.20
N ARG A 23 16.26 -15.93 -6.18
CA ARG A 23 16.47 -15.20 -7.43
C ARG A 23 15.16 -14.98 -8.18
N ASP A 24 14.30 -15.99 -8.24
CA ASP A 24 13.00 -15.90 -8.91
C ASP A 24 12.08 -14.88 -8.22
N GLU A 25 12.09 -14.83 -6.87
CA GLU A 25 11.37 -13.83 -6.10
C GLU A 25 11.93 -12.41 -6.36
N LEU A 26 13.26 -12.25 -6.40
CA LEU A 26 13.89 -10.97 -6.73
C LEU A 26 13.53 -10.50 -8.14
N GLU A 27 13.49 -11.39 -9.12
CA GLU A 27 13.06 -11.08 -10.49
C GLU A 27 11.59 -10.68 -10.54
N ARG A 28 10.71 -11.47 -9.88
CA ARG A 28 9.26 -11.21 -9.82
C ARG A 28 8.94 -9.85 -9.18
N TYR A 29 9.57 -9.56 -8.04
CA TYR A 29 9.27 -8.37 -7.24
C TYR A 29 10.23 -7.21 -7.49
N HIS A 30 11.08 -7.30 -8.52
CA HIS A 30 12.09 -6.30 -8.84
C HIS A 30 11.55 -4.86 -8.84
N ARG A 31 10.37 -4.64 -9.45
CA ARG A 31 9.77 -3.31 -9.53
C ARG A 31 9.32 -2.75 -8.17
N ASN A 32 8.87 -3.60 -7.26
CA ASN A 32 8.56 -3.21 -5.90
C ASN A 32 9.83 -2.85 -5.13
N ALA A 33 10.84 -3.71 -5.19
CA ALA A 33 12.08 -3.53 -4.45
C ALA A 33 12.95 -2.37 -4.98
N LEU A 34 12.71 -1.88 -6.20
CA LEU A 34 13.31 -0.65 -6.71
C LEU A 34 12.77 0.62 -6.04
N VAL A 35 11.58 0.57 -5.42
CA VAL A 35 11.05 1.69 -4.65
C VAL A 35 11.85 1.82 -3.36
N PRO A 36 12.57 2.93 -3.10
CA PRO A 36 13.50 3.02 -1.98
C PRO A 36 12.87 2.75 -0.61
N GLN A 37 11.59 3.12 -0.44
CA GLN A 37 10.85 2.89 0.79
C GLN A 37 10.45 1.42 0.99
N VAL A 38 10.45 0.61 -0.05
CA VAL A 38 10.24 -0.84 0.01
C VAL A 38 11.57 -1.55 0.16
N GLY A 39 12.44 -1.40 -0.82
CA GLY A 39 13.75 -2.09 -0.85
C GLY A 39 13.61 -3.61 -0.80
N VAL A 40 14.73 -4.29 -0.64
CA VAL A 40 14.76 -5.75 -0.44
C VAL A 40 14.14 -6.14 0.90
N VAL A 41 14.42 -5.37 1.97
CA VAL A 41 13.89 -5.64 3.31
C VAL A 41 12.36 -5.51 3.36
N GLY A 42 11.79 -4.45 2.77
CA GLY A 42 10.33 -4.31 2.68
C GLY A 42 9.69 -5.46 1.91
N GLN A 43 10.32 -5.94 0.84
CA GLN A 43 9.82 -7.10 0.11
C GLN A 43 9.92 -8.40 0.94
N GLN A 44 10.97 -8.58 1.74
CA GLN A 44 11.06 -9.69 2.71
C GLN A 44 9.94 -9.63 3.76
N ARG A 45 9.59 -8.43 4.25
CA ARG A 45 8.45 -8.20 5.16
C ARG A 45 7.12 -8.59 4.50
N ILE A 46 6.91 -8.18 3.25
CA ILE A 46 5.71 -8.57 2.48
C ILE A 46 5.63 -10.09 2.37
N ARG A 47 6.70 -10.75 1.98
CA ARG A 47 6.76 -12.21 1.86
C ARG A 47 6.54 -12.94 3.20
N ALA A 48 6.99 -12.38 4.32
CA ALA A 48 6.82 -12.96 5.63
C ALA A 48 5.42 -12.72 6.24
N SER A 49 4.61 -11.86 5.62
CA SER A 49 3.33 -11.42 6.17
C SER A 49 2.20 -12.41 5.92
N ARG A 50 1.19 -12.35 6.81
CA ARG A 50 -0.04 -13.12 6.77
C ARG A 50 -1.23 -12.14 6.81
N VAL A 51 -2.00 -12.06 5.74
CA VAL A 51 -3.13 -11.13 5.60
C VAL A 51 -4.43 -11.90 5.49
N LEU A 52 -5.40 -11.59 6.34
CA LEU A 52 -6.74 -12.17 6.31
C LEU A 52 -7.72 -11.20 5.68
N LEU A 53 -8.45 -11.66 4.68
CA LEU A 53 -9.59 -10.95 4.09
C LEU A 53 -10.89 -11.58 4.58
N VAL A 54 -11.72 -10.77 5.22
CA VAL A 54 -13.10 -11.15 5.54
C VAL A 54 -14.00 -10.61 4.43
N GLY A 55 -14.48 -11.52 3.60
CA GLY A 55 -15.19 -11.23 2.34
C GLY A 55 -14.29 -11.33 1.11
N ALA A 56 -14.66 -12.19 0.16
CA ALA A 56 -14.06 -12.33 -1.17
C ALA A 56 -14.92 -11.63 -2.26
N GLY A 57 -15.69 -10.62 -1.84
CA GLY A 57 -16.62 -9.85 -2.66
C GLY A 57 -15.94 -8.69 -3.40
N GLY A 58 -16.70 -7.60 -3.61
CA GLY A 58 -16.25 -6.45 -4.40
C GLY A 58 -15.00 -5.75 -3.88
N LEU A 59 -14.83 -5.63 -2.56
CA LEU A 59 -13.66 -5.04 -1.91
C LEU A 59 -12.53 -6.07 -1.78
N GLY A 60 -12.85 -7.29 -1.33
CA GLY A 60 -11.85 -8.35 -1.14
C GLY A 60 -11.21 -8.82 -2.44
N ALA A 61 -11.94 -8.84 -3.56
CA ALA A 61 -11.44 -9.28 -4.85
C ALA A 61 -10.19 -8.49 -5.32
N PRO A 62 -10.22 -7.17 -5.48
CA PRO A 62 -9.06 -6.39 -5.88
C PRO A 62 -7.97 -6.40 -4.80
N ALA A 63 -8.34 -6.34 -3.51
CA ALA A 63 -7.37 -6.40 -2.42
C ALA A 63 -6.56 -7.70 -2.47
N ALA A 64 -7.20 -8.86 -2.62
CA ALA A 64 -6.54 -10.15 -2.70
C ALA A 64 -5.60 -10.26 -3.90
N LEU A 65 -6.02 -9.77 -5.09
CA LEU A 65 -5.20 -9.79 -6.29
C LEU A 65 -3.93 -8.95 -6.13
N TYR A 66 -4.04 -7.72 -5.62
CA TYR A 66 -2.88 -6.85 -5.46
C TYR A 66 -1.94 -7.32 -4.34
N LEU A 67 -2.46 -7.87 -3.25
CA LEU A 67 -1.63 -8.49 -2.20
C LEU A 67 -0.88 -9.72 -2.72
N ALA A 68 -1.56 -10.56 -3.51
CA ALA A 68 -0.93 -11.71 -4.16
C ALA A 68 0.15 -11.28 -5.16
N ALA A 69 -0.14 -10.29 -6.01
CA ALA A 69 0.83 -9.73 -6.96
C ALA A 69 2.05 -9.11 -6.25
N ALA A 70 1.85 -8.47 -5.09
CA ALA A 70 2.92 -7.92 -4.27
C ALA A 70 3.76 -9.00 -3.55
N GLY A 71 3.28 -10.24 -3.48
CA GLY A 71 4.01 -11.35 -2.86
C GLY A 71 3.79 -11.49 -1.35
N VAL A 72 2.61 -11.14 -0.84
CA VAL A 72 2.21 -11.47 0.54
C VAL A 72 2.31 -12.98 0.73
N GLY A 73 3.03 -13.43 1.78
CA GLY A 73 3.39 -14.84 1.93
C GLY A 73 2.18 -15.75 2.15
N THR A 74 1.21 -15.32 2.98
CA THR A 74 -0.03 -16.08 3.22
C THR A 74 -1.25 -15.16 3.13
N ILE A 75 -2.22 -15.54 2.32
CA ILE A 75 -3.52 -14.86 2.21
C ILE A 75 -4.61 -15.77 2.72
N GLY A 76 -5.35 -15.32 3.74
CA GLY A 76 -6.54 -15.97 4.24
C GLY A 76 -7.80 -15.39 3.61
N LEU A 77 -8.78 -16.23 3.30
CA LEU A 77 -10.07 -15.83 2.75
C LEU A 77 -11.19 -16.42 3.60
N ILE A 78 -12.08 -15.58 4.11
CA ILE A 78 -13.32 -16.01 4.79
C ILE A 78 -14.50 -15.50 3.97
N ASP A 79 -15.34 -16.39 3.46
CA ASP A 79 -16.59 -16.07 2.75
C ASP A 79 -17.44 -17.34 2.69
N ASP A 80 -18.75 -17.23 2.91
CA ASP A 80 -19.68 -18.35 2.87
C ASP A 80 -20.50 -18.43 1.58
N ASP A 81 -20.41 -17.41 0.72
CA ASP A 81 -21.19 -17.32 -0.51
C ASP A 81 -20.60 -18.13 -1.68
N ASP A 82 -21.46 -18.37 -2.64
CA ASP A 82 -21.10 -18.84 -3.97
C ASP A 82 -21.00 -17.67 -4.97
N VAL A 83 -20.25 -17.85 -6.04
CA VAL A 83 -20.13 -16.87 -7.12
C VAL A 83 -21.46 -16.76 -7.86
N ASP A 84 -22.00 -15.56 -7.95
CA ASP A 84 -23.21 -15.26 -8.72
C ASP A 84 -22.88 -14.38 -9.93
N VAL A 85 -23.64 -14.53 -11.02
CA VAL A 85 -23.42 -13.76 -12.24
C VAL A 85 -23.56 -12.25 -12.01
N THR A 86 -24.45 -11.82 -11.08
CA THR A 86 -24.65 -10.43 -10.71
C THR A 86 -23.47 -9.84 -9.94
N ASN A 87 -22.57 -10.67 -9.47
CA ASN A 87 -21.37 -10.25 -8.76
C ASN A 87 -20.22 -9.86 -9.72
N LEU A 88 -20.18 -10.45 -10.92
CA LEU A 88 -19.04 -10.37 -11.82
C LEU A 88 -18.73 -8.93 -12.29
N GLN A 89 -19.71 -8.03 -12.28
CA GLN A 89 -19.52 -6.64 -12.64
C GLN A 89 -18.60 -5.85 -11.67
N ARG A 90 -18.30 -6.42 -10.47
CA ARG A 90 -17.43 -5.78 -9.45
C ARG A 90 -16.49 -6.72 -8.71
N GLN A 91 -16.72 -8.03 -8.74
CA GLN A 91 -15.90 -9.05 -8.06
C GLN A 91 -14.92 -9.66 -9.06
N VAL A 92 -13.92 -8.86 -9.46
CA VAL A 92 -13.03 -9.13 -10.61
C VAL A 92 -12.08 -10.32 -10.44
N ILE A 93 -12.02 -10.92 -9.26
CA ILE A 93 -11.26 -12.16 -8.99
C ILE A 93 -11.99 -13.41 -9.51
N HIS A 94 -13.30 -13.31 -9.71
CA HIS A 94 -14.13 -14.41 -10.19
C HIS A 94 -14.39 -14.28 -11.69
N ILE A 95 -14.58 -15.43 -12.34
CA ILE A 95 -14.86 -15.52 -13.77
C ILE A 95 -16.20 -16.19 -14.03
N THR A 96 -16.78 -16.02 -15.20
CA THR A 96 -18.08 -16.59 -15.57
C THR A 96 -18.13 -18.12 -15.38
N ALA A 97 -17.03 -18.83 -15.67
CA ALA A 97 -16.94 -20.27 -15.48
C ALA A 97 -16.97 -20.73 -14.00
N ALA A 98 -16.81 -19.78 -13.05
CA ALA A 98 -16.86 -20.07 -11.62
C ALA A 98 -18.26 -19.84 -11.01
N VAL A 99 -19.27 -19.42 -11.78
CA VAL A 99 -20.64 -19.21 -11.26
C VAL A 99 -21.17 -20.49 -10.65
N GLY A 100 -21.71 -20.38 -9.41
CA GLY A 100 -22.20 -21.49 -8.60
C GLY A 100 -21.13 -22.22 -7.78
N ARG A 101 -19.86 -21.81 -7.87
CA ARG A 101 -18.78 -22.36 -7.05
C ARG A 101 -18.52 -21.46 -5.82
N PRO A 102 -17.99 -22.02 -4.71
CA PRO A 102 -17.63 -21.20 -3.56
C PRO A 102 -16.69 -20.06 -3.93
N LYS A 103 -16.98 -18.85 -3.44
CA LYS A 103 -16.14 -17.66 -3.70
C LYS A 103 -14.69 -17.87 -3.23
N VAL A 104 -14.49 -18.47 -2.05
CA VAL A 104 -13.15 -18.73 -1.51
C VAL A 104 -12.33 -19.66 -2.40
N ASP A 105 -12.95 -20.66 -3.01
CA ASP A 105 -12.25 -21.60 -3.90
C ASP A 105 -11.88 -20.93 -5.23
N SER A 106 -12.83 -20.21 -5.83
CA SER A 106 -12.61 -19.43 -7.05
C SER A 106 -11.52 -18.37 -6.87
N ALA A 107 -11.54 -17.65 -5.73
CA ALA A 107 -10.51 -16.66 -5.41
C ALA A 107 -9.13 -17.31 -5.19
N ALA A 108 -9.07 -18.43 -4.49
CA ALA A 108 -7.82 -19.16 -4.27
C ALA A 108 -7.17 -19.64 -5.57
N GLU A 109 -7.98 -20.11 -6.53
CA GLU A 109 -7.49 -20.48 -7.87
C GLU A 109 -6.90 -19.26 -8.60
N ALA A 110 -7.60 -18.14 -8.59
CA ALA A 110 -7.14 -16.90 -9.22
C ALA A 110 -5.83 -16.38 -8.61
N ILE A 111 -5.72 -16.42 -7.28
CA ILE A 111 -4.50 -16.02 -6.55
C ILE A 111 -3.33 -16.91 -6.95
N ARG A 112 -3.50 -18.25 -6.92
CA ARG A 112 -2.44 -19.20 -7.28
C ARG A 112 -2.04 -19.09 -8.75
N ALA A 113 -2.99 -18.81 -9.64
CA ALA A 113 -2.69 -18.56 -11.04
C ALA A 113 -1.88 -17.29 -11.27
N LEU A 114 -2.13 -16.25 -10.47
CA LEU A 114 -1.38 -14.98 -10.51
C LEU A 114 0.00 -15.12 -9.87
N ASN A 115 0.07 -15.74 -8.71
CA ASN A 115 1.31 -15.91 -7.95
C ASN A 115 1.32 -17.25 -7.19
N PRO A 116 2.00 -18.29 -7.73
CA PRO A 116 2.04 -19.62 -7.13
C PRO A 116 2.81 -19.69 -5.82
N ASP A 117 3.62 -18.67 -5.50
CA ASP A 117 4.43 -18.63 -4.28
C ASP A 117 3.61 -18.17 -3.05
N VAL A 118 2.37 -17.70 -3.27
CA VAL A 118 1.46 -17.28 -2.20
C VAL A 118 0.70 -18.48 -1.64
N GLU A 119 0.84 -18.70 -0.34
CA GLU A 119 0.00 -19.66 0.38
C GLU A 119 -1.42 -19.09 0.52
N VAL A 120 -2.44 -19.85 0.13
CA VAL A 120 -3.85 -19.45 0.28
C VAL A 120 -4.58 -20.38 1.21
N VAL A 121 -5.09 -19.82 2.30
CA VAL A 121 -5.91 -20.50 3.33
C VAL A 121 -7.36 -20.09 3.16
N THR A 122 -8.25 -21.03 2.91
CA THR A 122 -9.67 -20.75 2.65
C THR A 122 -10.54 -21.24 3.79
N HIS A 123 -11.51 -20.42 4.19
CA HIS A 123 -12.53 -20.73 5.15
C HIS A 123 -13.91 -20.46 4.55
N ARG A 124 -14.55 -21.49 4.01
CA ARG A 124 -15.94 -21.39 3.52
C ARG A 124 -16.89 -21.42 4.72
N THR A 125 -17.03 -20.29 5.37
CA THR A 125 -17.86 -20.16 6.56
C THR A 125 -18.28 -18.72 6.78
N ARG A 126 -19.45 -18.53 7.36
CA ARG A 126 -19.87 -17.24 7.89
C ARG A 126 -19.11 -16.93 9.17
N LEU A 127 -18.64 -15.69 9.30
CA LEU A 127 -18.02 -15.21 10.52
C LEU A 127 -19.10 -15.00 11.59
N THR A 128 -18.89 -15.60 12.76
CA THR A 128 -19.79 -15.52 13.92
C THR A 128 -19.01 -15.21 15.19
N ALA A 129 -19.69 -14.84 16.27
CA ALA A 129 -19.04 -14.61 17.55
C ALA A 129 -18.28 -15.86 18.06
N ASP A 130 -18.77 -17.05 17.76
CA ASP A 130 -18.17 -18.31 18.22
C ASP A 130 -16.87 -18.64 17.49
N ASN A 131 -16.73 -18.28 16.21
CA ASN A 131 -15.59 -18.67 15.41
C ASN A 131 -14.60 -17.53 15.13
N ALA A 132 -14.99 -16.25 15.29
CA ALA A 132 -14.20 -15.10 14.86
C ALA A 132 -12.81 -15.03 15.52
N LEU A 133 -12.73 -15.21 16.84
CA LEU A 133 -11.42 -15.19 17.52
C LEU A 133 -10.50 -16.32 17.06
N GLY A 134 -11.05 -17.50 16.77
CA GLY A 134 -10.27 -18.63 16.25
C GLY A 134 -9.76 -18.38 14.84
N LEU A 135 -10.61 -17.84 13.96
CA LEU A 135 -10.29 -17.57 12.57
C LEU A 135 -9.34 -16.37 12.37
N LEU A 136 -9.45 -15.35 13.23
CA LEU A 136 -8.61 -14.16 13.15
C LEU A 136 -7.25 -14.32 13.85
N ARG A 137 -7.07 -15.33 14.70
CA ARG A 137 -5.82 -15.54 15.45
C ARG A 137 -4.68 -15.94 14.52
N GLY A 138 -3.49 -15.32 14.72
CA GLY A 138 -2.26 -15.66 14.01
C GLY A 138 -2.10 -14.98 12.65
N TRP A 139 -2.95 -14.04 12.33
CA TRP A 139 -2.77 -13.12 11.20
C TRP A 139 -2.09 -11.84 11.66
N ASP A 140 -1.42 -11.14 10.72
CA ASP A 140 -0.72 -9.88 11.00
C ASP A 140 -1.64 -8.67 10.76
N VAL A 141 -2.50 -8.77 9.72
CA VAL A 141 -3.45 -7.73 9.31
C VAL A 141 -4.77 -8.38 8.92
N VAL A 142 -5.86 -7.73 9.28
CA VAL A 142 -7.21 -8.10 8.82
C VAL A 142 -7.72 -7.01 7.87
N ILE A 143 -8.26 -7.42 6.73
CA ILE A 143 -8.95 -6.55 5.78
C ILE A 143 -10.45 -6.82 5.88
N ASP A 144 -11.22 -5.77 6.21
CA ASP A 144 -12.68 -5.80 6.19
C ASP A 144 -13.17 -5.54 4.76
N GLY A 145 -13.54 -6.61 4.07
CA GLY A 145 -14.16 -6.60 2.74
C GLY A 145 -15.68 -6.81 2.79
N THR A 146 -16.30 -6.66 3.96
CA THR A 146 -17.73 -6.94 4.20
C THR A 146 -18.63 -5.79 3.73
N ASP A 147 -19.85 -6.14 3.34
CA ASP A 147 -20.87 -5.20 2.89
C ASP A 147 -22.04 -5.02 3.87
N ASN A 148 -21.92 -5.60 5.08
CA ASN A 148 -22.95 -5.53 6.10
C ASN A 148 -22.40 -5.09 7.47
N PHE A 149 -23.22 -4.38 8.23
CA PHE A 149 -22.83 -3.82 9.51
C PHE A 149 -22.57 -4.89 10.60
N PRO A 150 -23.40 -5.93 10.78
CA PRO A 150 -23.16 -6.93 11.83
C PRO A 150 -21.77 -7.56 11.74
N THR A 151 -21.38 -8.02 10.56
CA THR A 151 -20.04 -8.60 10.36
C THR A 151 -18.93 -7.57 10.55
N ARG A 152 -19.12 -6.33 10.11
CA ARG A 152 -18.14 -5.24 10.28
C ARG A 152 -17.85 -4.96 11.76
N TYR A 153 -18.88 -4.87 12.59
CA TYR A 153 -18.71 -4.69 14.03
C TYR A 153 -18.03 -5.89 14.68
N LEU A 154 -18.43 -7.10 14.29
CA LEU A 154 -17.82 -8.34 14.77
C LEU A 154 -16.32 -8.41 14.43
N VAL A 155 -15.95 -8.11 13.20
CA VAL A 155 -14.54 -8.08 12.76
C VAL A 155 -13.74 -7.04 13.55
N ASN A 156 -14.30 -5.82 13.73
CA ASN A 156 -13.65 -4.80 14.55
C ASN A 156 -13.42 -5.27 15.98
N ASP A 157 -14.46 -5.79 16.63
CA ASP A 157 -14.38 -6.20 18.02
C ASP A 157 -13.39 -7.37 18.21
N ALA A 158 -13.43 -8.35 17.30
CA ALA A 158 -12.46 -9.45 17.30
C ALA A 158 -11.02 -8.95 17.08
N ALA A 159 -10.81 -8.02 16.15
CA ALA A 159 -9.50 -7.42 15.88
C ALA A 159 -8.97 -6.67 17.12
N VAL A 160 -9.82 -5.88 17.80
CA VAL A 160 -9.44 -5.18 19.05
C VAL A 160 -9.06 -6.17 20.14
N LEU A 161 -9.87 -7.21 20.37
CA LEU A 161 -9.60 -8.23 21.40
C LEU A 161 -8.33 -9.02 21.13
N LEU A 162 -7.96 -9.22 19.87
CA LEU A 162 -6.72 -9.90 19.48
C LEU A 162 -5.52 -8.95 19.31
N GLY A 163 -5.74 -7.62 19.38
CA GLY A 163 -4.70 -6.64 19.14
C GLY A 163 -4.21 -6.64 17.69
N LEU A 164 -5.09 -6.86 16.72
CA LEU A 164 -4.79 -6.87 15.29
C LEU A 164 -5.14 -5.54 14.64
N PRO A 165 -4.32 -5.02 13.72
CA PRO A 165 -4.71 -3.90 12.87
C PRO A 165 -5.79 -4.36 11.88
N LEU A 166 -6.80 -3.51 11.70
CA LEU A 166 -7.92 -3.70 10.79
C LEU A 166 -7.88 -2.63 9.70
N VAL A 167 -7.84 -3.05 8.45
CA VAL A 167 -7.98 -2.15 7.30
C VAL A 167 -9.43 -2.21 6.83
N HIS A 168 -10.17 -1.16 7.17
CA HIS A 168 -11.59 -1.03 6.84
C HIS A 168 -11.80 -0.41 5.46
N GLY A 169 -12.77 -0.92 4.71
CA GLY A 169 -13.30 -0.33 3.50
C GLY A 169 -14.84 -0.41 3.47
N ALA A 170 -15.46 0.59 2.87
CA ALA A 170 -16.90 0.53 2.58
C ALA A 170 -17.22 1.33 1.33
N VAL A 171 -18.30 0.94 0.66
CA VAL A 171 -18.79 1.58 -0.58
C VAL A 171 -20.31 1.67 -0.56
N LEU A 172 -20.83 2.76 -1.14
CA LEU A 172 -22.28 2.94 -1.36
C LEU A 172 -22.47 3.88 -2.55
N GLY A 173 -23.18 3.44 -3.60
CA GLY A 173 -23.42 4.22 -4.80
C GLY A 173 -22.12 4.65 -5.47
N PHE A 174 -21.77 5.93 -5.37
CA PHE A 174 -20.55 6.54 -5.89
C PHE A 174 -19.54 6.92 -4.80
N ASN A 175 -19.86 6.64 -3.54
CA ASN A 175 -19.03 7.00 -2.40
C ASN A 175 -18.33 5.80 -1.81
N GLY A 176 -17.05 5.97 -1.49
CA GLY A 176 -16.23 4.97 -0.83
C GLY A 176 -15.48 5.56 0.36
N GLN A 177 -15.07 4.70 1.26
CA GLN A 177 -14.21 5.09 2.38
C GLN A 177 -13.20 4.01 2.70
N VAL A 178 -12.03 4.44 3.19
CA VAL A 178 -10.94 3.58 3.68
C VAL A 178 -10.36 4.18 4.95
N GLY A 179 -10.02 3.33 5.91
CA GLY A 179 -9.32 3.71 7.13
C GLY A 179 -8.60 2.54 7.77
N VAL A 180 -7.62 2.86 8.61
CA VAL A 180 -6.89 1.87 9.42
C VAL A 180 -7.29 2.04 10.88
N PHE A 181 -7.69 0.95 11.51
CA PHE A 181 -8.05 0.90 12.92
C PHE A 181 -7.11 -0.06 13.66
N ASP A 182 -6.37 0.46 14.63
CA ASP A 182 -5.52 -0.32 15.53
C ASP A 182 -5.65 0.23 16.95
N ALA A 183 -6.39 -0.46 17.78
CA ALA A 183 -6.70 -0.02 19.14
C ALA A 183 -5.47 0.16 20.04
N ARG A 184 -4.33 -0.42 19.70
CA ARG A 184 -3.06 -0.26 20.42
C ARG A 184 -2.39 1.08 20.14
N ARG A 185 -2.58 1.62 18.92
CA ARG A 185 -1.90 2.83 18.43
C ARG A 185 -2.84 4.01 18.15
N GLY A 186 -4.16 3.76 18.08
CA GLY A 186 -5.14 4.76 17.69
C GLY A 186 -6.58 4.33 17.93
N PRO A 187 -7.54 4.86 17.13
CA PRO A 187 -8.95 4.51 17.24
C PRO A 187 -9.23 3.09 16.72
N CYS A 188 -10.34 2.51 17.16
CA CYS A 188 -11.01 1.38 16.50
C CYS A 188 -12.25 1.90 15.75
N TYR A 189 -12.92 1.03 14.98
CA TYR A 189 -14.11 1.40 14.22
C TYR A 189 -15.25 1.94 15.13
N ARG A 190 -15.41 1.41 16.34
CA ARG A 190 -16.39 1.90 17.31
C ARG A 190 -16.05 3.27 17.92
N CYS A 191 -14.82 3.77 17.78
CA CYS A 191 -14.53 5.16 18.13
C CYS A 191 -15.23 6.14 17.19
N LEU A 192 -15.41 5.76 15.93
CA LEU A 192 -16.14 6.54 14.91
C LEU A 192 -17.66 6.24 14.97
N HIS A 193 -18.04 4.97 15.10
CA HIS A 193 -19.41 4.50 15.10
C HIS A 193 -19.64 3.60 16.34
N PRO A 194 -20.00 4.17 17.51
CA PRO A 194 -20.09 3.42 18.77
C PRO A 194 -21.11 2.27 18.73
N THR A 195 -22.22 2.47 18.04
CA THR A 195 -23.31 1.50 17.91
C THR A 195 -23.68 1.26 16.45
N PRO A 196 -24.11 0.04 16.08
CA PRO A 196 -24.67 -0.21 14.76
C PRO A 196 -25.85 0.72 14.44
N PRO A 197 -26.02 1.15 13.17
CA PRO A 197 -27.21 1.87 12.77
C PRO A 197 -28.44 0.96 12.93
N PRO A 198 -29.64 1.54 13.19
CA PRO A 198 -30.86 0.75 13.24
C PRO A 198 -31.08 -0.08 11.98
N ALA A 199 -31.60 -1.29 12.13
CA ALA A 199 -31.85 -2.16 10.99
C ALA A 199 -32.72 -1.46 9.92
N GLY A 200 -32.31 -1.51 8.65
CA GLY A 200 -33.02 -0.88 7.52
C GLY A 200 -32.82 0.63 7.40
N SER A 201 -32.05 1.29 8.29
CA SER A 201 -31.80 2.75 8.18
C SER A 201 -30.77 3.13 7.11
N VAL A 202 -29.93 2.19 6.71
CA VAL A 202 -28.94 2.36 5.63
C VAL A 202 -29.21 1.27 4.60
N PRO A 203 -29.45 1.65 3.33
CA PRO A 203 -29.68 0.67 2.26
C PRO A 203 -28.43 -0.16 2.03
N SER A 204 -28.61 -1.44 1.72
CA SER A 204 -27.53 -2.33 1.31
C SER A 204 -27.01 -1.96 -0.10
N CYS A 205 -25.82 -2.43 -0.46
CA CYS A 205 -25.32 -2.30 -1.84
C CYS A 205 -26.24 -2.98 -2.86
N ALA A 206 -26.99 -3.99 -2.47
CA ALA A 206 -27.97 -4.67 -3.32
C ALA A 206 -29.19 -3.78 -3.62
N GLU A 207 -29.57 -2.91 -2.68
CA GLU A 207 -30.72 -2.01 -2.81
C GLU A 207 -30.34 -0.68 -3.44
N ALA A 208 -29.23 -0.06 -3.01
CA ALA A 208 -28.77 1.24 -3.50
C ALA A 208 -27.98 1.15 -4.82
N GLY A 209 -27.47 -0.03 -5.16
CA GLY A 209 -26.51 -0.20 -6.24
C GLY A 209 -25.12 0.31 -5.90
N VAL A 210 -24.15 -0.06 -6.71
CA VAL A 210 -22.77 0.40 -6.62
C VAL A 210 -22.12 0.43 -8.00
N LEU A 211 -21.41 1.50 -8.30
CA LEU A 211 -20.60 1.56 -9.52
C LEU A 211 -19.45 0.54 -9.42
N GLY A 212 -19.40 -0.45 -10.34
CA GLY A 212 -18.53 -1.63 -10.20
C GLY A 212 -17.03 -1.31 -10.05
N VAL A 213 -16.54 -0.22 -10.61
CA VAL A 213 -15.15 0.22 -10.44
C VAL A 213 -14.85 0.73 -9.02
N LEU A 214 -15.84 1.25 -8.30
CA LEU A 214 -15.62 1.84 -6.97
C LEU A 214 -15.08 0.83 -5.94
N PRO A 215 -15.65 -0.38 -5.77
CA PRO A 215 -15.03 -1.40 -4.93
C PRO A 215 -13.61 -1.75 -5.37
N GLY A 216 -13.31 -1.70 -6.67
CA GLY A 216 -11.97 -1.87 -7.21
C GLY A 216 -10.98 -0.85 -6.67
N ILE A 217 -11.35 0.43 -6.69
CA ILE A 217 -10.51 1.52 -6.14
C ILE A 217 -10.33 1.34 -4.63
N ILE A 218 -11.43 1.16 -3.89
CA ILE A 218 -11.40 1.08 -2.42
C ILE A 218 -10.64 -0.17 -1.95
N GLY A 219 -10.88 -1.34 -2.54
CA GLY A 219 -10.14 -2.57 -2.18
C GLY A 219 -8.65 -2.48 -2.51
N THR A 220 -8.28 -1.80 -3.59
CA THR A 220 -6.87 -1.52 -3.91
C THR A 220 -6.24 -0.55 -2.89
N MET A 221 -6.99 0.47 -2.43
CA MET A 221 -6.54 1.33 -1.33
C MET A 221 -6.38 0.53 -0.03
N GLN A 222 -7.28 -0.41 0.27
CA GLN A 222 -7.12 -1.30 1.43
C GLN A 222 -5.84 -2.15 1.33
N ALA A 223 -5.53 -2.70 0.14
CA ALA A 223 -4.28 -3.42 -0.08
C ALA A 223 -3.06 -2.52 0.16
N ALA A 224 -3.09 -1.27 -0.32
CA ALA A 224 -2.02 -0.31 -0.11
C ALA A 224 -1.81 0.01 1.39
N GLU A 225 -2.89 0.19 2.16
CA GLU A 225 -2.81 0.42 3.60
C GLU A 225 -2.25 -0.80 4.35
N ALA A 226 -2.65 -2.02 3.97
CA ALA A 226 -2.07 -3.24 4.53
C ALA A 226 -0.57 -3.34 4.23
N LEU A 227 -0.15 -3.05 3.00
CA LEU A 227 1.27 -3.05 2.63
C LEU A 227 2.07 -1.97 3.39
N LYS A 228 1.52 -0.79 3.63
CA LYS A 228 2.17 0.25 4.47
C LYS A 228 2.44 -0.26 5.89
N LEU A 229 1.46 -0.93 6.51
CA LEU A 229 1.62 -1.53 7.84
C LEU A 229 2.71 -2.61 7.85
N ILE A 230 2.77 -3.41 6.80
CA ILE A 230 3.72 -4.52 6.65
C ILE A 230 5.14 -4.01 6.39
N ILE A 231 5.30 -3.08 5.45
CA ILE A 231 6.60 -2.53 5.07
C ILE A 231 7.20 -1.69 6.21
N GLY A 232 6.38 -0.89 6.89
CA GLY A 232 6.81 0.09 7.87
C GLY A 232 7.35 1.38 7.25
N GLY A 233 7.65 2.38 8.10
CA GLY A 233 8.18 3.68 7.67
C GLY A 233 7.25 4.54 6.82
N ALA A 234 5.98 4.14 6.66
CA ALA A 234 4.95 4.88 5.97
C ALA A 234 3.93 5.46 6.96
N GLU A 235 3.13 6.41 6.50
CA GLU A 235 1.99 6.93 7.25
C GLU A 235 0.70 6.23 6.81
N PRO A 236 0.24 5.17 7.51
CA PRO A 236 -1.06 4.56 7.24
C PRO A 236 -2.20 5.51 7.61
N LEU A 237 -3.40 5.25 7.14
CA LEU A 237 -4.61 6.00 7.50
C LEU A 237 -5.07 5.73 8.96
N LEU A 238 -4.13 5.54 9.88
CA LEU A 238 -4.42 5.41 11.30
C LEU A 238 -4.82 6.76 11.90
N GLY A 239 -6.01 6.83 12.52
CA GLY A 239 -6.56 8.09 13.02
C GLY A 239 -7.11 9.01 11.92
N ARG A 240 -7.26 8.52 10.70
CA ARG A 240 -7.83 9.24 9.55
C ARG A 240 -8.75 8.31 8.75
N LEU A 241 -9.79 8.87 8.18
CA LEU A 241 -10.67 8.18 7.24
C LEU A 241 -10.63 8.91 5.89
N ALA A 242 -10.19 8.24 4.85
CA ALA A 242 -10.27 8.73 3.49
C ALA A 242 -11.68 8.51 2.92
N LEU A 243 -12.27 9.56 2.38
CA LEU A 243 -13.60 9.58 1.77
C LEU A 243 -13.45 9.91 0.29
N LEU A 244 -13.88 9.00 -0.56
CA LEU A 244 -13.83 9.12 -2.01
C LEU A 244 -15.24 9.31 -2.59
N ASP A 245 -15.43 10.39 -3.32
CA ASP A 245 -16.59 10.63 -4.20
C ASP A 245 -16.12 10.48 -5.65
N VAL A 246 -16.42 9.33 -6.27
CA VAL A 246 -15.96 9.04 -7.65
C VAL A 246 -16.71 9.90 -8.66
N TRP A 247 -17.97 10.22 -8.40
CA TRP A 247 -18.75 11.04 -9.31
C TRP A 247 -18.28 12.49 -9.37
N GLY A 248 -17.99 13.06 -8.19
CA GLY A 248 -17.46 14.41 -8.06
C GLY A 248 -15.93 14.51 -8.23
N GLY A 249 -15.21 13.38 -8.36
CA GLY A 249 -13.75 13.34 -8.47
C GLY A 249 -13.06 13.90 -7.23
N ARG A 250 -13.58 13.65 -6.01
CA ARG A 250 -13.09 14.23 -4.75
C ARG A 250 -12.57 13.17 -3.82
N LEU A 251 -11.39 13.41 -3.29
CA LEU A 251 -10.81 12.64 -2.17
C LEU A 251 -10.60 13.60 -0.99
N ARG A 252 -11.11 13.22 0.18
CA ARG A 252 -10.99 13.98 1.42
C ARG A 252 -10.55 13.06 2.54
N GLU A 253 -9.78 13.58 3.50
CA GLU A 253 -9.49 12.90 4.73
C GLU A 253 -10.17 13.63 5.89
N ILE A 254 -10.74 12.86 6.82
CA ILE A 254 -11.28 13.37 8.07
C ILE A 254 -10.52 12.74 9.25
N PRO A 255 -10.21 13.50 10.30
CA PRO A 255 -9.57 12.94 11.48
C PRO A 255 -10.54 12.05 12.26
N VAL A 256 -10.02 10.94 12.78
CA VAL A 256 -10.74 10.03 13.69
C VAL A 256 -9.92 9.87 14.96
N ALA A 257 -10.42 10.41 16.06
CA ALA A 257 -9.75 10.31 17.35
C ALA A 257 -10.16 9.04 18.09
N LYS A 258 -9.25 8.51 18.93
CA LYS A 258 -9.61 7.45 19.88
C LYS A 258 -10.57 8.03 20.93
N HIS A 259 -11.68 7.35 21.14
CA HIS A 259 -12.73 7.81 22.06
C HIS A 259 -12.52 7.20 23.46
N PRO A 260 -12.31 7.98 24.53
CA PRO A 260 -12.07 7.44 25.88
C PRO A 260 -13.17 6.53 26.41
N ALA A 261 -14.42 6.82 26.07
CA ALA A 261 -15.56 6.01 26.43
C ALA A 261 -15.97 4.97 25.36
N CYS A 262 -15.04 4.60 24.44
CA CYS A 262 -15.34 3.58 23.45
C CYS A 262 -15.68 2.24 24.12
N PRO A 263 -16.77 1.57 23.73
CA PRO A 263 -17.23 0.36 24.43
C PRO A 263 -16.30 -0.84 24.31
N VAL A 264 -15.37 -0.86 23.33
CA VAL A 264 -14.45 -2.00 23.15
C VAL A 264 -12.98 -1.63 23.35
N CYS A 265 -12.52 -0.39 23.05
CA CYS A 265 -11.13 0.00 23.19
C CYS A 265 -10.89 1.21 24.09
N GLY A 266 -11.93 1.72 24.77
CA GLY A 266 -11.83 2.85 25.68
C GLY A 266 -11.16 2.50 27.01
N GLU A 267 -11.16 3.45 27.94
CA GLU A 267 -10.55 3.29 29.27
C GLU A 267 -11.27 2.26 30.13
N ASN A 268 -12.60 2.16 29.98
CA ASN A 268 -13.46 1.21 30.71
C ASN A 268 -14.33 0.43 29.71
N PRO A 269 -13.77 -0.54 28.96
CA PRO A 269 -14.51 -1.23 27.93
C PRO A 269 -15.61 -2.13 28.52
N THR A 270 -16.80 -2.07 27.93
CA THR A 270 -17.94 -2.90 28.29
C THR A 270 -18.07 -4.15 27.41
N ILE A 271 -17.45 -4.11 26.22
CA ILE A 271 -17.37 -5.24 25.29
C ILE A 271 -16.00 -5.91 25.48
N THR A 272 -15.95 -6.96 26.31
CA THR A 272 -14.74 -7.72 26.63
C THR A 272 -14.76 -9.14 26.02
N ALA A 273 -15.89 -9.52 25.41
CA ALA A 273 -16.07 -10.76 24.67
C ALA A 273 -16.98 -10.52 23.47
N LEU A 274 -16.88 -11.37 22.45
CA LEU A 274 -17.81 -11.32 21.33
C LEU A 274 -19.17 -11.87 21.76
N VAL A 275 -20.23 -11.18 21.35
CA VAL A 275 -21.62 -11.60 21.65
C VAL A 275 -22.34 -11.91 20.35
N THR A 276 -23.19 -12.91 20.39
CA THR A 276 -24.08 -13.23 19.27
C THR A 276 -25.22 -12.20 19.18
N GLU A 277 -25.79 -12.01 17.98
CA GLU A 277 -26.95 -11.11 17.81
C GLU A 277 -28.11 -11.45 18.78
N ALA A 278 -28.24 -12.72 19.14
CA ALA A 278 -29.26 -13.18 20.12
C ALA A 278 -29.00 -12.64 21.54
N ASP A 279 -27.75 -12.44 21.93
CA ASP A 279 -27.37 -11.97 23.27
C ASP A 279 -27.41 -10.43 23.36
N SER A 280 -27.39 -9.72 22.24
CA SER A 280 -27.44 -8.26 22.22
C SER A 280 -28.80 -7.67 22.65
N CYS A 281 -29.86 -8.47 22.66
CA CYS A 281 -31.16 -8.07 23.13
C CYS A 281 -31.28 -8.00 24.66
N THR A 282 -30.25 -8.43 25.42
CA THR A 282 -30.31 -8.53 26.90
C THR A 282 -29.43 -7.51 27.64
N ILE A 283 -28.77 -6.55 26.93
CA ILE A 283 -28.03 -5.47 27.61
C ILE A 283 -29.07 -4.48 28.18
N PRO A 284 -29.17 -4.28 29.52
CA PRO A 284 -30.07 -3.29 30.09
C PRO A 284 -29.69 -1.90 29.60
N GLN A 285 -30.62 -1.23 28.91
CA GLN A 285 -30.46 0.20 28.62
C GLN A 285 -30.52 0.95 29.94
N THR A 286 -29.44 1.56 30.34
CA THR A 286 -29.43 2.51 31.47
C THR A 286 -30.28 3.71 31.04
N PRO A 287 -31.36 4.06 31.76
CA PRO A 287 -32.12 5.25 31.43
C PRO A 287 -31.41 6.47 31.98
N GLY A 288 -31.06 7.39 31.12
CA GLY A 288 -30.68 8.70 31.57
C GLY A 288 -29.63 9.39 30.75
N ALA A 289 -30.04 10.15 29.75
CA ALA A 289 -29.68 11.56 29.52
C ALA A 289 -30.42 12.02 28.26
N ASP A 290 -31.45 12.82 28.48
CA ASP A 290 -32.12 13.61 27.44
C ASP A 290 -31.12 14.50 26.71
N ALA A 291 -30.70 14.07 25.53
CA ALA A 291 -30.05 14.92 24.57
C ALA A 291 -31.09 15.32 23.51
N GLN A 292 -31.65 16.50 23.65
CA GLN A 292 -32.52 17.12 22.67
C GLN A 292 -31.81 17.25 21.33
N PRO A 293 -32.43 16.88 20.22
CA PRO A 293 -31.88 17.14 18.90
C PRO A 293 -32.06 18.64 18.59
N HIS A 294 -30.95 19.33 18.44
CA HIS A 294 -30.96 20.65 17.79
C HIS A 294 -31.33 20.48 16.29
N ALA A 295 -32.61 20.60 16.03
CA ALA A 295 -33.13 20.85 14.71
C ALA A 295 -32.69 22.26 14.29
N ARG A 296 -31.78 22.36 13.34
CA ARG A 296 -31.61 23.57 12.56
C ARG A 296 -32.60 23.54 11.43
N THR A 297 -33.61 24.36 11.59
CA THR A 297 -34.58 24.74 10.56
C THR A 297 -33.87 25.30 9.34
N ALA A 298 -34.18 24.71 8.17
CA ALA A 298 -33.91 25.31 6.90
C ALA A 298 -34.91 26.47 6.71
N GLU A 299 -34.46 27.69 6.81
CA GLU A 299 -35.18 28.85 6.31
C GLU A 299 -34.73 29.15 4.87
N ASP A 300 -35.68 29.00 4.01
CA ASP A 300 -36.05 29.69 2.82
C ASP A 300 -35.18 30.91 2.42
N ASP A 301 -34.48 30.81 1.29
CA ASP A 301 -33.97 31.96 0.57
C ASP A 301 -34.30 31.82 -0.93
N SER A 302 -35.55 32.16 -1.21
CA SER A 302 -36.01 32.51 -2.54
C SER A 302 -35.75 33.98 -2.76
N HIS A 303 -35.14 34.32 -3.87
CA HIS A 303 -34.95 35.59 -4.55
C HIS A 303 -33.51 36.13 -4.62
N ARG A 304 -32.88 35.89 -5.77
CA ARG A 304 -32.55 37.00 -6.69
C ARG A 304 -32.00 36.46 -8.02
N GLN A 305 -32.82 36.56 -9.05
CA GLN A 305 -32.32 36.66 -10.42
C GLN A 305 -31.59 38.01 -10.56
N SER A 306 -30.39 38.01 -11.07
CA SER A 306 -29.82 39.11 -11.80
C SER A 306 -28.88 38.57 -12.87
N GLU A 307 -29.26 38.83 -14.10
CA GLU A 307 -28.49 38.68 -15.32
C GLU A 307 -27.13 39.39 -15.19
N GLY A 308 -26.07 38.75 -15.59
CA GLY A 308 -24.71 39.31 -15.65
C GLY A 308 -23.86 38.51 -16.61
N SER A 309 -23.78 39.00 -17.83
CA SER A 309 -22.90 38.74 -18.96
C SER A 309 -21.63 37.90 -18.67
N ARG A 310 -21.47 36.82 -19.45
CA ARG A 310 -20.20 36.14 -19.67
C ARG A 310 -19.20 37.08 -20.35
N PRO A 311 -17.94 37.07 -19.94
CA PRO A 311 -16.82 37.27 -20.85
C PRO A 311 -16.22 35.91 -21.24
N ASP A 312 -16.22 35.67 -22.49
CA ASP A 312 -15.42 34.73 -23.25
C ASP A 312 -13.90 35.01 -22.98
N SER A 313 -13.17 34.05 -22.46
CA SER A 313 -11.73 34.08 -22.52
C SER A 313 -11.18 32.66 -22.62
N SER A 314 -11.22 32.18 -23.86
CA SER A 314 -10.27 31.16 -24.35
C SER A 314 -8.85 31.71 -24.27
N ALA A 315 -8.10 31.32 -23.24
CA ALA A 315 -6.64 31.38 -23.26
C ALA A 315 -6.06 30.37 -22.28
N SER A 316 -5.83 29.17 -22.77
CA SER A 316 -4.87 28.26 -22.15
C SER A 316 -3.48 28.87 -22.25
N PRO A 317 -2.68 28.98 -21.18
CA PRO A 317 -1.29 29.34 -21.29
C PRO A 317 -0.53 28.19 -21.92
N ARG A 318 -0.09 28.36 -23.16
CA ARG A 318 0.99 27.56 -23.73
C ARG A 318 2.24 27.86 -22.90
N ILE A 319 2.71 26.87 -22.18
CA ILE A 319 4.07 26.85 -21.66
C ILE A 319 4.98 26.71 -22.87
N GLN A 320 5.47 27.83 -23.37
CA GLN A 320 6.63 27.87 -24.25
C GLN A 320 7.85 27.67 -23.35
N GLY A 321 8.27 26.42 -23.22
CA GLY A 321 9.60 26.11 -22.75
C GLY A 321 10.59 26.50 -23.84
N THR A 322 11.15 27.68 -23.75
CA THR A 322 12.42 28.00 -24.41
C THR A 322 13.52 27.27 -23.63
N GLY A 323 13.68 26.00 -23.95
CA GLY A 323 14.85 25.25 -23.57
C GLY A 323 16.01 25.75 -24.41
N GLU A 324 16.76 26.72 -23.91
CA GLU A 324 18.16 26.84 -24.31
C GLU A 324 18.83 25.52 -23.90
N ALA A 325 19.37 24.82 -24.92
CA ALA A 325 20.26 23.71 -24.70
C ALA A 325 21.42 24.22 -23.82
N PRO A 326 21.79 23.50 -22.74
CA PRO A 326 22.98 23.88 -21.98
C PRO A 326 24.17 23.83 -22.93
N THR A 327 24.89 24.94 -22.98
CA THR A 327 26.15 25.08 -23.66
C THR A 327 27.08 23.95 -23.26
N ALA A 328 27.71 23.34 -24.26
CA ALA A 328 28.66 22.26 -24.15
C ALA A 328 29.90 22.70 -23.34
N GLU A 329 29.85 22.54 -22.01
CA GLU A 329 31.03 22.53 -21.14
C GLU A 329 30.72 21.58 -19.97
N SER A 330 31.33 20.38 -20.03
CA SER A 330 31.37 19.29 -19.08
C SER A 330 30.50 18.07 -19.42
N ALA A 331 30.65 17.53 -20.65
CA ALA A 331 30.33 16.11 -20.85
C ALA A 331 31.28 15.30 -19.93
N ALA A 332 30.72 14.45 -19.05
CA ALA A 332 31.52 13.52 -18.27
C ALA A 332 32.37 12.68 -19.24
N ASP A 333 33.67 12.52 -18.96
CA ASP A 333 34.50 11.57 -19.72
C ASP A 333 33.75 10.22 -19.74
N THR A 334 33.67 9.59 -20.90
CA THR A 334 33.00 8.29 -21.05
C THR A 334 34.02 7.22 -21.42
N VAL A 335 33.76 6.01 -21.00
CA VAL A 335 34.50 4.81 -21.37
C VAL A 335 33.54 3.74 -21.86
N SER A 336 33.88 3.08 -22.96
CA SER A 336 33.11 1.94 -23.45
C SER A 336 33.38 0.68 -22.63
N ALA A 337 32.48 -0.32 -22.70
CA ALA A 337 32.67 -1.61 -22.04
C ALA A 337 33.97 -2.32 -22.51
N ALA A 338 34.34 -2.19 -23.78
CA ALA A 338 35.58 -2.79 -24.31
C ALA A 338 36.82 -2.13 -23.74
N GLU A 339 36.84 -0.82 -23.70
CA GLU A 339 37.97 -0.04 -23.12
C GLU A 339 38.09 -0.30 -21.62
N LEU A 340 36.95 -0.36 -20.89
CA LEU A 340 36.96 -0.68 -19.45
C LEU A 340 37.57 -2.06 -19.18
N ARG A 341 37.28 -3.11 -20.00
CA ARG A 341 37.94 -4.41 -19.88
C ARG A 341 39.44 -4.35 -20.03
N GLN A 342 39.91 -3.55 -20.95
CA GLN A 342 41.34 -3.35 -21.15
C GLN A 342 41.98 -2.62 -19.96
N LEU A 343 41.31 -1.59 -19.41
CA LEU A 343 41.77 -0.85 -18.26
C LEU A 343 41.85 -1.73 -17.01
N LEU A 344 40.84 -2.59 -16.78
CA LEU A 344 40.80 -3.54 -15.64
C LEU A 344 41.90 -4.62 -15.75
N ALA A 345 42.35 -4.97 -16.95
CA ALA A 345 43.44 -5.91 -17.17
C ALA A 345 44.85 -5.25 -17.11
N GLY A 346 44.91 -3.92 -16.99
CA GLY A 346 46.14 -3.15 -16.92
C GLY A 346 46.88 -3.19 -15.57
N ALA A 347 48.02 -2.53 -15.49
CA ALA A 347 48.84 -2.47 -14.27
C ALA A 347 48.23 -1.58 -13.17
N GLU A 348 47.42 -0.59 -13.53
CA GLU A 348 46.73 0.34 -12.62
C GLU A 348 45.23 0.37 -12.97
N PRO A 349 44.45 -0.63 -12.54
CA PRO A 349 43.05 -0.70 -12.84
C PRO A 349 42.27 0.44 -12.14
N PRO A 350 41.27 1.04 -12.81
CA PRO A 350 40.42 2.05 -12.17
C PRO A 350 39.54 1.41 -11.07
N ALA A 351 39.16 2.20 -10.07
CA ALA A 351 38.12 1.83 -9.14
C ALA A 351 36.75 1.82 -9.84
N LEU A 352 35.88 0.93 -9.42
CA LEU A 352 34.51 0.86 -9.93
C LEU A 352 33.53 1.33 -8.84
N LEU A 353 32.60 2.22 -9.21
CA LEU A 353 31.52 2.71 -8.37
C LEU A 353 30.18 2.35 -8.99
N ASP A 354 29.43 1.45 -8.38
CA ASP A 354 28.11 1.08 -8.82
C ASP A 354 27.04 1.91 -8.09
N VAL A 355 26.31 2.73 -8.84
CA VAL A 355 25.27 3.62 -8.30
C VAL A 355 23.85 3.10 -8.50
N ARG A 356 23.70 1.82 -8.81
CA ARG A 356 22.41 1.14 -8.92
C ARG A 356 21.78 0.91 -7.54
N GLU A 357 20.52 0.52 -7.52
CA GLU A 357 19.86 0.10 -6.28
C GLU A 357 20.31 -1.33 -5.89
N GLU A 358 20.24 -1.66 -4.59
CA GLU A 358 20.71 -2.93 -4.03
C GLU A 358 20.18 -4.17 -4.78
N ILE A 359 18.88 -4.16 -5.15
CA ILE A 359 18.26 -5.25 -5.91
C ILE A 359 18.91 -5.47 -7.28
N GLU A 360 19.31 -4.38 -7.97
CA GLU A 360 19.93 -4.48 -9.29
C GLU A 360 21.33 -5.09 -9.19
N VAL A 361 22.07 -4.72 -8.13
CA VAL A 361 23.41 -5.26 -7.87
C VAL A 361 23.35 -6.71 -7.42
N THR A 362 22.32 -7.07 -6.63
CA THR A 362 22.09 -8.45 -6.20
C THR A 362 21.77 -9.38 -7.37
N LEU A 363 20.96 -8.92 -8.33
CA LEU A 363 20.58 -9.70 -9.52
C LEU A 363 21.72 -9.82 -10.54
N GLU A 364 22.44 -8.73 -10.76
CA GLU A 364 23.52 -8.62 -11.74
C GLU A 364 24.74 -7.94 -11.09
N PRO A 365 25.53 -8.63 -10.27
CA PRO A 365 26.68 -8.03 -9.61
C PRO A 365 27.77 -7.64 -10.61
N MET A 366 28.43 -6.53 -10.36
CA MET A 366 29.66 -6.14 -11.05
C MET A 366 30.83 -6.39 -10.10
N GLU A 367 31.64 -7.40 -10.40
CA GLU A 367 32.74 -7.80 -9.53
C GLU A 367 33.72 -6.66 -9.27
N GLY A 368 34.11 -6.48 -8.01
CA GLY A 368 35.08 -5.47 -7.58
C GLY A 368 34.53 -4.04 -7.51
N ALA A 369 33.25 -3.80 -7.78
CA ALA A 369 32.66 -2.48 -7.68
C ALA A 369 32.27 -2.15 -6.22
N LEU A 370 32.63 -0.94 -5.77
CA LEU A 370 32.07 -0.35 -4.56
C LEU A 370 30.61 0.02 -4.84
N HIS A 371 29.68 -0.47 -4.05
CA HIS A 371 28.27 -0.16 -4.20
C HIS A 371 27.85 1.01 -3.31
N ILE A 372 27.46 2.12 -3.93
CA ILE A 372 26.85 3.28 -3.27
C ILE A 372 25.67 3.75 -4.13
N PRO A 373 24.41 3.52 -3.71
CA PRO A 373 23.24 3.97 -4.47
C PRO A 373 23.29 5.46 -4.78
N LEU A 374 22.77 5.86 -5.95
CA LEU A 374 22.81 7.26 -6.43
C LEU A 374 22.36 8.27 -5.37
N ARG A 375 21.33 7.93 -4.58
CA ARG A 375 20.80 8.80 -3.52
C ARG A 375 21.77 9.04 -2.35
N GLU A 376 22.75 8.15 -2.17
CA GLU A 376 23.72 8.17 -1.06
C GLU A 376 25.10 8.66 -1.49
N VAL A 377 25.36 8.76 -2.81
CA VAL A 377 26.69 8.94 -3.36
C VAL A 377 27.40 10.21 -2.86
N VAL A 378 26.66 11.31 -2.68
CA VAL A 378 27.23 12.55 -2.14
C VAL A 378 27.52 12.44 -0.65
N ALA A 379 26.67 11.80 0.11
CA ALA A 379 26.85 11.62 1.56
C ALA A 379 28.01 10.66 1.90
N ARG A 380 28.33 9.76 0.99
CA ARG A 380 29.37 8.73 1.14
C ARG A 380 30.57 8.96 0.20
N MET A 381 30.74 10.16 -0.35
CA MET A 381 31.83 10.46 -1.28
C MET A 381 33.22 10.31 -0.67
N ASP A 382 33.35 10.38 0.65
CA ASP A 382 34.60 10.17 1.39
C ASP A 382 35.12 8.72 1.33
N GLU A 383 34.27 7.78 0.89
CA GLU A 383 34.66 6.38 0.65
C GLU A 383 35.40 6.21 -0.69
N LEU A 384 35.40 7.23 -1.55
CA LEU A 384 36.07 7.22 -2.84
C LEU A 384 37.48 7.77 -2.72
N ASP A 385 38.47 7.04 -3.27
CA ASP A 385 39.84 7.50 -3.32
C ASP A 385 40.05 8.53 -4.44
N VAL A 386 40.32 9.77 -4.06
CA VAL A 386 40.57 10.88 -5.00
C VAL A 386 41.83 10.70 -5.87
N ALA A 387 42.78 9.85 -5.44
CA ALA A 387 43.99 9.57 -6.17
C ALA A 387 43.78 8.59 -7.34
N CYS A 388 42.71 7.80 -7.29
CA CYS A 388 42.35 6.79 -8.27
C CYS A 388 41.35 7.32 -9.30
N THR A 389 41.47 6.89 -10.56
CA THR A 389 40.36 7.07 -11.50
C THR A 389 39.22 6.18 -11.14
N THR A 390 38.00 6.72 -10.95
CA THR A 390 36.81 5.96 -10.64
C THR A 390 35.88 5.92 -11.86
N VAL A 391 35.56 4.70 -12.32
CA VAL A 391 34.53 4.49 -13.35
C VAL A 391 33.20 4.27 -12.65
N VAL A 392 32.27 5.19 -12.92
CA VAL A 392 30.92 5.15 -12.32
C VAL A 392 29.99 4.38 -13.24
N VAL A 393 29.29 3.40 -12.70
CA VAL A 393 28.43 2.51 -13.47
C VAL A 393 27.00 2.55 -12.98
N CYS A 394 26.05 2.38 -13.92
CA CYS A 394 24.64 2.12 -13.64
C CYS A 394 24.07 1.21 -14.72
N ALA A 395 22.75 1.00 -14.75
CA ALA A 395 22.16 0.07 -15.73
C ALA A 395 22.39 0.48 -17.20
N ALA A 396 22.37 1.79 -17.53
CA ALA A 396 22.41 2.28 -18.92
C ALA A 396 23.21 3.59 -19.13
N GLY A 397 24.05 4.00 -18.18
CA GLY A 397 24.91 5.19 -18.30
C GLY A 397 24.27 6.52 -17.85
N ILE A 398 22.96 6.59 -17.63
CA ILE A 398 22.25 7.85 -17.31
C ILE A 398 22.40 8.23 -15.83
N ARG A 399 22.17 7.28 -14.90
CA ARG A 399 22.28 7.54 -13.46
C ARG A 399 23.73 7.77 -13.04
N SER A 400 24.67 7.09 -13.66
CA SER A 400 26.11 7.29 -13.43
C SER A 400 26.57 8.68 -13.87
N ALA A 401 26.09 9.21 -15.00
CA ALA A 401 26.35 10.58 -15.39
C ALA A 401 25.84 11.60 -14.36
N ARG A 402 24.62 11.41 -13.86
CA ARG A 402 24.04 12.24 -12.78
C ARG A 402 24.82 12.13 -11.46
N ALA A 403 25.32 10.93 -11.14
CA ALA A 403 26.16 10.73 -9.97
C ALA A 403 27.46 11.53 -10.06
N ILE A 404 28.09 11.53 -11.24
CA ILE A 404 29.29 12.30 -11.51
C ILE A 404 29.03 13.80 -11.37
N GLU A 405 27.94 14.30 -11.94
CA GLU A 405 27.53 15.71 -11.78
C GLU A 405 27.31 16.07 -10.29
N ALA A 406 26.61 15.24 -9.55
CA ALA A 406 26.33 15.46 -8.12
C ALA A 406 27.62 15.46 -7.29
N LEU A 407 28.53 14.52 -7.52
CA LEU A 407 29.82 14.45 -6.84
C LEU A 407 30.69 15.68 -7.14
N ARG A 408 30.76 16.12 -8.41
CA ARG A 408 31.48 17.33 -8.80
C ARG A 408 30.87 18.59 -8.14
N ALA A 409 29.54 18.71 -8.13
CA ALA A 409 28.85 19.83 -7.48
C ALA A 409 29.09 19.85 -5.96
N ALA A 410 29.29 18.67 -5.34
CA ALA A 410 29.63 18.53 -3.92
C ALA A 410 31.12 18.76 -3.61
N GLY A 411 31.97 19.02 -4.64
CA GLY A 411 33.38 19.33 -4.46
C GLY A 411 34.32 18.12 -4.56
N TYR A 412 33.87 16.97 -5.04
CA TYR A 412 34.75 15.82 -5.27
C TYR A 412 35.77 16.11 -6.37
N THR A 413 37.08 15.97 -6.10
CA THR A 413 38.19 16.36 -6.98
C THR A 413 38.82 15.21 -7.75
N GLY A 414 38.51 13.97 -7.41
CA GLY A 414 39.00 12.78 -8.09
C GLY A 414 38.48 12.66 -9.53
N ARG A 415 39.19 11.89 -10.35
CA ARG A 415 38.80 11.66 -11.74
C ARG A 415 37.64 10.67 -11.82
N LEU A 416 36.51 11.13 -12.37
CA LEU A 416 35.30 10.35 -12.57
C LEU A 416 35.03 10.16 -14.06
N VAL A 417 34.74 8.91 -14.47
CA VAL A 417 34.45 8.50 -15.85
C VAL A 417 33.16 7.72 -15.89
N ASN A 418 32.28 7.97 -16.83
CA ASN A 418 31.03 7.29 -17.01
C ASN A 418 31.16 6.03 -17.88
N LEU A 419 30.66 4.88 -17.46
CA LEU A 419 30.53 3.69 -18.32
C LEU A 419 29.39 3.91 -19.32
N ASP A 420 29.72 4.08 -20.59
CA ASP A 420 28.74 4.24 -21.67
C ASP A 420 27.92 2.97 -21.85
N GLY A 421 26.59 3.13 -21.96
CA GLY A 421 25.64 2.02 -22.00
C GLY A 421 25.51 1.22 -20.69
N GLY A 422 26.32 1.53 -19.66
CA GLY A 422 26.25 0.95 -18.32
C GLY A 422 26.47 -0.56 -18.27
N VAL A 423 25.98 -1.22 -17.22
CA VAL A 423 26.11 -2.66 -17.00
C VAL A 423 25.47 -3.48 -18.14
N LYS A 424 24.45 -2.94 -18.82
CA LYS A 424 23.85 -3.60 -19.98
C LYS A 424 24.84 -3.77 -21.13
N ALA A 425 25.63 -2.73 -21.42
CA ALA A 425 26.70 -2.81 -22.43
C ALA A 425 27.86 -3.70 -21.94
N TRP A 426 28.15 -3.68 -20.66
CA TRP A 426 29.14 -4.55 -20.04
C TRP A 426 28.79 -6.02 -20.17
N ALA A 427 27.52 -6.41 -19.93
CA ALA A 427 27.05 -7.79 -20.01
C ALA A 427 26.90 -8.31 -21.44
N ALA A 428 26.72 -7.42 -22.43
CA ALA A 428 26.51 -7.79 -23.83
C ALA A 428 27.80 -8.15 -24.62
N GLY A 429 28.99 -7.86 -24.11
CA GLY A 429 30.28 -8.09 -24.74
C GLY A 429 31.24 -8.88 -23.89
#